data_ab872692b7f7dc9fc909d2db66b67b9f
#
_entry.id   ab872692b7f7dc9fc909d2db66b67b9f
#
_cell.length_a   1.000
_cell.length_b   1.000
_cell.length_c   1.000
_cell.angle_alpha   90.00
_cell.angle_beta   90.00
_cell.angle_gamma   90.00
#
_symmetry.space_group_name_H-M   'P 1'
#
loop_
_entity.id
_entity.type
_entity.pdbx_description
1 polymer ?
#
loop_
_entity_poly.entity_id
_entity_poly.type
_entity_poly.pdbx_seq_one_letter_code
_entity_poly.pdbx_strand_id
1 'polypeptide(L)'
;METLRFWKPESFEIASYRWNFRERKNQQFKGSGSDSGNALYTYNEYGFRGDSPKKEGYKIMSVGCSHVEGIDVNDHQTWSHYLSKKIDNGVDLNLGISGRSNDYIARAVMTWVDEFKPNLVLVMYTYPHRKEYYTAKGKIEPYHPSPWGYFKDSIQGQKEFQYITSLKNEEDDMMNWYKNHQLITYYLKSKGIPFIWNGTFVGTDYKDDNRFDGNYPILKDENKHATYLQNEEYANMLYNHLKKVGIIKNL
;
A
#
# COMPACT_ATOMS: atom_id res chain seq x y z
N MET A 1 8.35 -7.94 -26.59
CA MET A 1 7.93 -7.31 -25.30
C MET A 1 6.41 -7.39 -25.13
N GLU A 2 5.82 -8.56 -25.31
CA GLU A 2 4.37 -8.80 -25.12
C GLU A 2 4.01 -9.32 -23.73
N THR A 3 4.98 -9.53 -22.86
CA THR A 3 4.85 -10.21 -21.58
C THR A 3 4.20 -9.37 -20.47
N LEU A 4 3.90 -8.11 -20.70
CA LEU A 4 3.29 -7.22 -19.70
C LEU A 4 1.77 -7.02 -19.88
N ARG A 5 1.12 -7.79 -20.74
CA ARG A 5 -0.34 -7.72 -20.94
C ARG A 5 -1.15 -8.05 -19.67
N PHE A 6 -0.59 -8.82 -18.75
CA PHE A 6 -1.21 -9.12 -17.46
C PHE A 6 -1.31 -7.93 -16.50
N TRP A 7 -0.57 -6.87 -16.78
CA TRP A 7 -0.47 -5.69 -15.94
C TRP A 7 -1.12 -4.45 -16.53
N LYS A 8 -1.88 -4.62 -17.63
CA LYS A 8 -2.62 -3.54 -18.24
C LYS A 8 -3.76 -3.05 -17.36
N PRO A 9 -4.16 -1.76 -17.49
CA PRO A 9 -5.27 -1.18 -16.72
C PRO A 9 -6.56 -2.02 -16.79
N GLU A 10 -6.87 -2.65 -17.92
CA GLU A 10 -8.06 -3.50 -18.07
C GLU A 10 -8.01 -4.76 -17.19
N SER A 11 -6.85 -5.43 -17.11
CA SER A 11 -6.68 -6.58 -16.20
C SER A 11 -6.62 -6.15 -14.75
N PHE A 12 -6.16 -4.92 -14.48
CA PHE A 12 -6.22 -4.33 -13.14
C PHE A 12 -7.64 -3.96 -12.72
N GLU A 13 -8.48 -3.50 -13.62
CA GLU A 13 -9.89 -3.28 -13.33
C GLU A 13 -10.57 -4.57 -12.84
N ILE A 14 -10.25 -5.71 -13.42
CA ILE A 14 -10.75 -7.01 -12.94
C ILE A 14 -10.24 -7.29 -11.52
N ALA A 15 -9.02 -6.97 -11.21
CA ALA A 15 -8.41 -7.19 -9.91
C ALA A 15 -8.87 -6.19 -8.82
N SER A 16 -9.08 -4.95 -9.20
CA SER A 16 -9.63 -3.92 -8.30
C SER A 16 -11.14 -4.03 -8.11
N TYR A 17 -11.81 -4.71 -9.04
CA TYR A 17 -13.26 -4.81 -9.11
C TYR A 17 -13.90 -5.38 -7.84
N ARG A 18 -13.25 -6.25 -7.11
CA ARG A 18 -13.81 -6.91 -5.93
C ARG A 18 -13.77 -6.09 -4.65
N TRP A 19 -12.97 -5.05 -4.60
CA TRP A 19 -12.88 -4.19 -3.43
C TRP A 19 -13.57 -2.87 -3.65
N ASN A 20 -14.54 -2.84 -4.56
CA ASN A 20 -15.46 -1.71 -4.74
C ASN A 20 -14.73 -0.36 -4.99
N PHE A 21 -13.54 -0.39 -5.66
CA PHE A 21 -12.91 0.88 -6.02
C PHE A 21 -13.80 1.70 -6.93
N ARG A 22 -14.53 1.07 -7.86
CA ARG A 22 -15.52 1.78 -8.65
C ARG A 22 -16.64 2.34 -7.79
N GLU A 23 -17.04 1.64 -6.75
CA GLU A 23 -18.05 2.11 -5.81
C GLU A 23 -17.53 3.22 -4.88
N ARG A 24 -16.20 3.32 -4.67
CA ARG A 24 -15.58 4.37 -3.86
C ARG A 24 -15.14 5.59 -4.67
N LYS A 25 -15.11 5.53 -6.00
CA LYS A 25 -14.72 6.67 -6.84
C LYS A 25 -15.58 7.90 -6.56
N ASN A 26 -14.92 9.02 -6.27
CA ASN A 26 -15.57 10.28 -5.90
C ASN A 26 -16.52 10.17 -4.71
N GLN A 27 -16.26 9.23 -3.80
CA GLN A 27 -17.11 9.03 -2.63
C GLN A 27 -16.45 9.49 -1.35
N GLN A 28 -17.30 9.79 -0.41
CA GLN A 28 -16.93 10.16 0.94
C GLN A 28 -17.77 9.36 1.93
N PHE A 29 -17.13 8.75 2.92
CA PHE A 29 -17.84 8.05 3.98
C PHE A 29 -17.14 8.22 5.34
N LYS A 30 -17.89 7.99 6.39
CA LYS A 30 -17.38 7.98 7.76
C LYS A 30 -16.99 6.54 8.13
N GLY A 31 -15.73 6.37 8.51
CA GLY A 31 -15.22 5.10 9.06
C GLY A 31 -15.09 5.16 10.57
N SER A 32 -14.64 4.07 11.19
CA SER A 32 -14.21 4.07 12.59
C SER A 32 -13.01 5.02 12.75
N GLY A 33 -12.98 5.78 13.83
CA GLY A 33 -11.86 6.66 14.17
C GLY A 33 -11.35 6.38 15.58
N SER A 34 -10.03 6.36 15.75
CA SER A 34 -9.40 6.08 17.04
C SER A 34 -9.65 7.17 18.09
N ASP A 35 -9.74 8.42 17.64
CA ASP A 35 -9.75 9.58 18.56
C ASP A 35 -11.11 10.27 18.66
N SER A 36 -12.02 10.09 17.71
CA SER A 36 -13.31 10.78 17.69
C SER A 36 -14.51 9.93 17.26
N GLY A 37 -14.31 8.64 17.06
CA GLY A 37 -15.36 7.71 16.66
C GLY A 37 -15.78 7.77 15.20
N ASN A 38 -15.35 8.78 14.41
CA ASN A 38 -15.75 8.96 13.01
C ASN A 38 -14.64 9.64 12.20
N ALA A 39 -13.77 8.85 11.56
CA ALA A 39 -12.82 9.39 10.60
C ALA A 39 -13.50 9.59 9.23
N LEU A 40 -13.16 10.69 8.56
CA LEU A 40 -13.64 10.99 7.21
C LEU A 40 -12.68 10.45 6.18
N TYR A 41 -13.20 9.65 5.26
CA TYR A 41 -12.49 9.06 4.13
C TYR A 41 -13.03 9.63 2.83
N THR A 42 -12.19 10.29 2.06
CA THR A 42 -12.54 10.79 0.72
C THR A 42 -11.70 10.06 -0.32
N TYR A 43 -12.36 9.53 -1.34
CA TYR A 43 -11.72 8.81 -2.44
C TYR A 43 -11.82 9.63 -3.72
N ASN A 44 -10.71 9.73 -4.42
CA ASN A 44 -10.60 10.44 -5.69
C ASN A 44 -11.29 9.66 -6.84
N GLU A 45 -11.22 10.19 -8.05
CA GLU A 45 -11.82 9.60 -9.25
C GLU A 45 -11.27 8.22 -9.64
N TYR A 46 -10.14 7.80 -9.05
CA TYR A 46 -9.56 6.46 -9.22
C TYR A 46 -9.95 5.50 -8.09
N GLY A 47 -10.58 6.00 -7.03
CA GLY A 47 -10.98 5.23 -5.86
C GLY A 47 -9.87 5.09 -4.81
N PHE A 48 -8.86 5.94 -4.84
CA PHE A 48 -7.80 6.03 -3.84
C PHE A 48 -7.99 7.23 -2.93
N ARG A 49 -7.50 7.15 -1.71
CA ARG A 49 -7.41 8.32 -0.80
C ARG A 49 -6.34 9.30 -1.31
N GLY A 50 -6.46 10.55 -0.88
CA GLY A 50 -5.50 11.59 -1.22
C GLY A 50 -5.89 12.42 -2.45
N ASP A 51 -4.91 13.11 -2.99
CA ASP A 51 -5.12 14.04 -4.10
C ASP A 51 -5.45 13.31 -5.41
N SER A 52 -6.07 14.04 -6.36
CA SER A 52 -6.21 13.58 -7.73
C SER A 52 -4.85 13.48 -8.41
N PRO A 53 -4.56 12.38 -9.14
CA PRO A 53 -3.34 12.27 -9.94
C PRO A 53 -3.21 13.32 -11.04
N LYS A 54 -4.30 13.99 -11.40
CA LYS A 54 -4.31 15.11 -12.37
C LYS A 54 -3.80 16.42 -11.79
N LYS A 55 -3.69 16.51 -10.46
CA LYS A 55 -3.15 17.69 -9.80
C LYS A 55 -1.68 17.88 -10.16
N GLU A 56 -1.32 19.11 -10.53
CA GLU A 56 0.06 19.47 -10.81
C GLU A 56 0.87 19.59 -9.50
N GLY A 57 2.15 19.25 -9.57
CA GLY A 57 3.06 19.35 -8.44
C GLY A 57 4.02 18.16 -8.31
N TYR A 58 4.73 18.11 -7.18
CA TYR A 58 5.63 17.00 -6.84
C TYR A 58 4.82 15.81 -6.33
N LYS A 59 4.62 14.83 -7.18
CA LYS A 59 3.76 13.67 -6.93
C LYS A 59 4.48 12.62 -6.09
N ILE A 60 3.94 12.34 -4.92
CA ILE A 60 4.43 11.32 -3.98
C ILE A 60 3.43 10.18 -3.98
N MET A 61 3.81 9.04 -4.53
CA MET A 61 2.96 7.85 -4.58
C MET A 61 3.29 6.92 -3.41
N SER A 62 2.37 6.78 -2.48
CA SER A 62 2.48 5.91 -1.32
C SER A 62 1.67 4.64 -1.55
N VAL A 63 2.31 3.46 -1.46
CA VAL A 63 1.65 2.17 -1.71
C VAL A 63 1.83 1.25 -0.52
N GLY A 64 0.75 0.61 -0.08
CA GLY A 64 0.76 -0.29 1.07
C GLY A 64 -0.62 -0.80 1.47
N CYS A 65 -0.75 -1.22 2.72
CA CYS A 65 -2.00 -1.71 3.29
C CYS A 65 -2.74 -0.63 4.10
N SER A 66 -3.49 -1.03 5.13
CA SER A 66 -4.28 -0.14 5.99
C SER A 66 -3.49 1.01 6.63
N HIS A 67 -2.21 0.80 6.94
CA HIS A 67 -1.34 1.84 7.49
C HIS A 67 -1.01 2.94 6.47
N VAL A 68 -1.01 2.64 5.19
CA VAL A 68 -0.88 3.64 4.12
C VAL A 68 -2.24 4.27 3.81
N GLU A 69 -3.30 3.46 3.71
CA GLU A 69 -4.66 3.98 3.56
C GLU A 69 -5.02 4.96 4.68
N GLY A 70 -4.44 4.80 5.87
CA GLY A 70 -4.69 5.65 7.01
C GLY A 70 -6.03 5.35 7.66
N ILE A 71 -6.26 4.07 7.99
CA ILE A 71 -7.45 3.66 8.75
C ILE A 71 -7.43 4.36 10.11
N ASP A 72 -8.60 4.73 10.61
CA ASP A 72 -8.88 5.39 11.89
C ASP A 72 -8.46 6.88 11.97
N VAL A 73 -7.96 7.48 10.90
CA VAL A 73 -7.65 8.92 10.84
C VAL A 73 -8.32 9.61 9.65
N ASN A 74 -8.55 10.92 9.75
CA ASN A 74 -9.08 11.73 8.66
C ASN A 74 -8.08 11.84 7.49
N ASP A 75 -8.55 12.26 6.32
CA ASP A 75 -7.70 12.37 5.12
C ASP A 75 -6.46 13.24 5.34
N HIS A 76 -6.62 14.38 6.00
CA HIS A 76 -5.53 15.31 6.30
C HIS A 76 -4.61 14.85 7.45
N GLN A 77 -4.89 13.70 8.07
CA GLN A 77 -4.15 13.12 9.20
C GLN A 77 -3.38 11.85 8.81
N THR A 78 -3.39 11.45 7.55
CA THR A 78 -2.56 10.34 7.07
C THR A 78 -1.10 10.79 7.00
N TRP A 79 -0.17 9.88 7.25
CA TRP A 79 1.26 10.22 7.18
C TRP A 79 1.69 10.66 5.77
N SER A 80 1.07 10.11 4.72
CA SER A 80 1.35 10.51 3.34
C SER A 80 0.91 11.95 3.06
N HIS A 81 -0.24 12.36 3.62
CA HIS A 81 -0.68 13.74 3.55
C HIS A 81 0.25 14.69 4.31
N TYR A 82 0.60 14.37 5.57
CA TYR A 82 1.56 15.17 6.34
C TYR A 82 2.90 15.33 5.61
N LEU A 83 3.40 14.24 5.00
CA LEU A 83 4.63 14.29 4.22
C LEU A 83 4.49 15.20 2.99
N SER A 84 3.39 15.10 2.25
CA SER A 84 3.16 15.92 1.06
C SER A 84 3.14 17.42 1.38
N LYS A 85 2.65 17.79 2.57
CA LYS A 85 2.64 19.20 3.03
C LYS A 85 3.99 19.75 3.41
N LYS A 86 5.00 18.89 3.61
CA LYS A 86 6.38 19.28 3.91
C LYS A 86 7.21 19.48 2.64
N ILE A 87 6.70 19.06 1.50
CA ILE A 87 7.37 19.16 0.20
C ILE A 87 6.67 20.22 -0.62
N ASP A 88 7.44 21.13 -1.19
CA ASP A 88 6.88 22.22 -2.00
C ASP A 88 6.05 21.67 -3.16
N ASN A 89 4.84 22.20 -3.30
CA ASN A 89 3.83 21.70 -4.26
C ASN A 89 3.58 20.19 -4.19
N GLY A 90 3.72 19.58 -3.00
CA GLY A 90 3.54 18.15 -2.81
C GLY A 90 2.11 17.70 -3.10
N VAL A 91 1.99 16.61 -3.86
CA VAL A 91 0.73 15.95 -4.22
C VAL A 91 0.74 14.55 -3.60
N ASP A 92 -0.23 14.28 -2.73
CA ASP A 92 -0.40 13.00 -2.04
C ASP A 92 -1.17 11.99 -2.89
N LEU A 93 -0.49 11.03 -3.50
CA LEU A 93 -1.10 9.90 -4.20
C LEU A 93 -1.10 8.67 -3.28
N ASN A 94 -2.11 8.58 -2.44
CA ASN A 94 -2.22 7.50 -1.46
C ASN A 94 -2.94 6.28 -2.05
N LEU A 95 -2.17 5.28 -2.46
CA LEU A 95 -2.65 4.00 -3.02
C LEU A 95 -2.73 2.88 -1.95
N GLY A 96 -2.77 3.25 -0.69
CA GLY A 96 -2.97 2.30 0.40
C GLY A 96 -4.36 1.67 0.37
N ILE A 97 -4.43 0.37 0.66
CA ILE A 97 -5.69 -0.37 0.72
C ILE A 97 -5.64 -1.38 1.86
N SER A 98 -6.59 -1.27 2.76
CA SER A 98 -6.72 -2.14 3.92
C SER A 98 -6.77 -3.63 3.54
N GLY A 99 -6.05 -4.46 4.29
CA GLY A 99 -6.04 -5.90 4.11
C GLY A 99 -5.27 -6.42 2.89
N ARG A 100 -4.54 -5.57 2.18
CA ARG A 100 -3.81 -5.97 0.96
C ARG A 100 -2.47 -6.62 1.27
N SER A 101 -2.02 -7.41 0.28
CA SER A 101 -0.75 -8.17 0.29
C SER A 101 0.38 -7.42 -0.40
N ASN A 102 1.58 -8.00 -0.32
CA ASN A 102 2.74 -7.49 -1.06
C ASN A 102 2.59 -7.70 -2.58
N ASP A 103 1.80 -8.69 -3.02
CA ASP A 103 1.46 -8.88 -4.44
C ASP A 103 0.63 -7.69 -4.97
N TYR A 104 -0.35 -7.20 -4.17
CA TYR A 104 -1.08 -5.99 -4.49
C TYR A 104 -0.14 -4.79 -4.61
N ILE A 105 0.78 -4.62 -3.64
CA ILE A 105 1.72 -3.49 -3.63
C ILE A 105 2.55 -3.48 -4.92
N ALA A 106 3.13 -4.62 -5.30
CA ALA A 106 3.91 -4.73 -6.53
C ALA A 106 3.06 -4.42 -7.76
N ARG A 107 1.88 -5.00 -7.85
CA ARG A 107 0.95 -4.79 -8.96
C ARG A 107 0.49 -3.35 -9.05
N ALA A 108 0.19 -2.69 -7.93
CA ALA A 108 -0.21 -1.28 -7.91
C ALA A 108 0.92 -0.36 -8.42
N VAL A 109 2.17 -0.59 -7.99
CA VAL A 109 3.33 0.15 -8.49
C VAL A 109 3.45 0.00 -10.01
N MET A 110 3.44 -1.23 -10.52
CA MET A 110 3.60 -1.49 -11.94
C MET A 110 2.45 -0.95 -12.80
N THR A 111 1.25 -0.87 -12.24
CA THR A 111 0.07 -0.37 -12.97
C THR A 111 0.04 1.15 -13.02
N TRP A 112 0.25 1.81 -11.87
CA TRP A 112 -0.08 3.22 -11.74
C TRP A 112 1.10 4.17 -11.93
N VAL A 113 2.34 3.68 -11.89
CA VAL A 113 3.52 4.52 -12.10
C VAL A 113 3.52 5.17 -13.49
N ASP A 114 3.22 4.43 -14.54
CA ASP A 114 3.22 4.97 -15.90
C ASP A 114 2.06 5.96 -16.14
N GLU A 115 0.93 5.78 -15.47
CA GLU A 115 -0.23 6.66 -15.59
C GLU A 115 -0.10 7.92 -14.74
N PHE A 116 0.29 7.77 -13.47
CA PHE A 116 0.33 8.88 -12.52
C PHE A 116 1.64 9.67 -12.57
N LYS A 117 2.70 9.06 -13.11
CA LYS A 117 4.04 9.66 -13.26
C LYS A 117 4.55 10.30 -11.96
N PRO A 118 4.68 9.52 -10.88
CA PRO A 118 5.15 10.04 -9.60
C PRO A 118 6.61 10.47 -9.69
N ASN A 119 6.96 11.50 -8.89
CA ASN A 119 8.33 11.95 -8.69
C ASN A 119 9.06 11.11 -7.63
N LEU A 120 8.30 10.48 -6.72
CA LEU A 120 8.79 9.65 -5.64
C LEU A 120 7.79 8.54 -5.35
N VAL A 121 8.27 7.32 -5.13
CA VAL A 121 7.44 6.19 -4.68
C VAL A 121 7.86 5.78 -3.27
N LEU A 122 6.88 5.65 -2.37
CA LEU A 122 7.06 5.19 -1.01
C LEU A 122 6.31 3.87 -0.84
N VAL A 123 7.05 2.82 -0.52
CA VAL A 123 6.51 1.46 -0.41
C VAL A 123 6.51 1.05 1.05
N MET A 124 5.33 0.76 1.60
CA MET A 124 5.21 0.19 2.93
C MET A 124 4.73 -1.25 2.83
N TYR A 125 5.66 -2.20 2.91
CA TYR A 125 5.33 -3.62 2.86
C TYR A 125 4.50 -4.05 4.05
N THR A 126 3.63 -5.02 3.81
CA THR A 126 2.80 -5.67 4.83
C THR A 126 3.35 -7.04 5.19
N TYR A 127 2.62 -7.80 5.99
CA TYR A 127 3.00 -9.16 6.40
C TYR A 127 3.35 -10.04 5.20
N PRO A 128 4.48 -10.77 5.23
CA PRO A 128 4.90 -11.64 4.13
C PRO A 128 3.88 -12.73 3.76
N HIS A 129 3.13 -13.21 4.75
CA HIS A 129 2.12 -14.27 4.58
C HIS A 129 0.85 -13.82 3.85
N ARG A 130 0.67 -12.51 3.61
CA ARG A 130 -0.47 -12.02 2.81
C ARG A 130 -0.16 -12.16 1.32
N LYS A 131 -1.03 -12.86 0.60
CA LYS A 131 -0.86 -13.16 -0.82
C LYS A 131 -2.13 -12.85 -1.60
N GLU A 132 -2.02 -12.76 -2.91
CA GLU A 132 -3.17 -12.75 -3.82
C GLU A 132 -3.22 -14.07 -4.59
N TYR A 133 -4.43 -14.59 -4.80
CA TYR A 133 -4.66 -15.79 -5.58
C TYR A 133 -5.63 -15.53 -6.72
N TYR A 134 -5.34 -16.17 -7.85
CA TYR A 134 -6.26 -16.19 -8.97
C TYR A 134 -7.26 -17.33 -8.76
N THR A 135 -8.54 -16.99 -8.66
CA THR A 135 -9.60 -18.00 -8.53
C THR A 135 -9.98 -18.57 -9.88
N ALA A 136 -10.58 -19.76 -9.90
CA ALA A 136 -11.14 -20.37 -11.11
C ALA A 136 -12.19 -19.50 -11.82
N LYS A 137 -12.74 -18.50 -11.13
CA LYS A 137 -13.68 -17.51 -11.69
C LYS A 137 -12.98 -16.30 -12.33
N GLY A 138 -11.67 -16.36 -12.54
CA GLY A 138 -10.87 -15.27 -13.13
C GLY A 138 -10.76 -14.02 -12.25
N LYS A 139 -10.83 -14.19 -10.93
CA LYS A 139 -10.78 -13.08 -9.99
C LYS A 139 -9.55 -13.18 -9.10
N ILE A 140 -8.93 -12.03 -8.79
CA ILE A 140 -7.86 -11.96 -7.80
C ILE A 140 -8.49 -11.81 -6.41
N GLU A 141 -8.17 -12.73 -5.52
CA GLU A 141 -8.61 -12.71 -4.12
C GLU A 141 -7.41 -12.52 -3.20
N PRO A 142 -7.45 -11.58 -2.26
CA PRO A 142 -6.45 -11.50 -1.23
C PRO A 142 -6.63 -12.67 -0.25
N TYR A 143 -5.53 -13.30 0.09
CA TYR A 143 -5.47 -14.24 1.19
C TYR A 143 -4.95 -13.52 2.44
N HIS A 144 -5.73 -13.58 3.49
CA HIS A 144 -5.38 -13.06 4.80
C HIS A 144 -5.61 -14.17 5.82
N PRO A 145 -4.56 -14.77 6.40
CA PRO A 145 -4.67 -15.86 7.36
C PRO A 145 -5.10 -15.37 8.76
N SER A 146 -6.05 -14.48 8.81
CA SER A 146 -6.60 -13.96 10.05
C SER A 146 -7.86 -14.75 10.42
N PRO A 147 -8.19 -14.89 11.73
CA PRO A 147 -9.49 -15.43 12.16
C PRO A 147 -10.68 -14.61 11.61
N TRP A 148 -10.44 -13.41 11.13
CA TRP A 148 -11.38 -12.51 10.46
C TRP A 148 -11.51 -12.79 8.94
N GLY A 149 -10.85 -13.87 8.45
CA GLY A 149 -10.74 -14.19 7.03
C GLY A 149 -12.11 -14.37 6.35
N TYR A 150 -12.24 -13.76 5.20
CA TYR A 150 -13.39 -13.70 4.31
C TYR A 150 -13.92 -15.06 3.80
N PHE A 151 -13.31 -16.17 4.22
CA PHE A 151 -13.63 -17.51 3.74
C PHE A 151 -14.58 -18.31 4.64
N LYS A 152 -15.04 -17.73 5.75
CA LYS A 152 -15.84 -18.49 6.74
C LYS A 152 -17.24 -18.84 6.28
N ASP A 153 -17.78 -18.15 5.28
CA ASP A 153 -19.22 -18.18 5.00
C ASP A 153 -19.65 -19.18 3.93
N SER A 154 -18.72 -19.94 3.32
CA SER A 154 -19.08 -20.98 2.38
C SER A 154 -18.22 -22.25 2.54
N ILE A 155 -18.80 -23.42 2.30
CA ILE A 155 -18.08 -24.71 2.29
C ILE A 155 -16.93 -24.70 1.28
N GLN A 156 -17.10 -24.04 0.14
CA GLN A 156 -16.08 -23.91 -0.89
C GLN A 156 -14.94 -23.01 -0.41
N GLY A 157 -15.24 -21.89 0.21
CA GLY A 157 -14.23 -20.99 0.78
C GLY A 157 -13.41 -21.67 1.89
N GLN A 158 -14.02 -22.49 2.72
CA GLN A 158 -13.32 -23.28 3.74
C GLN A 158 -12.35 -24.30 3.13
N LYS A 159 -12.72 -24.98 2.05
CA LYS A 159 -11.85 -25.92 1.33
C LYS A 159 -10.67 -25.20 0.67
N GLU A 160 -10.92 -24.07 0.01
CA GLU A 160 -9.87 -23.23 -0.58
C GLU A 160 -8.90 -22.72 0.50
N PHE A 161 -9.43 -22.28 1.63
CA PHE A 161 -8.62 -21.85 2.78
C PHE A 161 -7.75 -23.00 3.32
N GLN A 162 -8.31 -24.19 3.53
CA GLN A 162 -7.56 -25.35 3.99
C GLN A 162 -6.45 -25.75 3.02
N TYR A 163 -6.74 -25.74 1.72
CA TYR A 163 -5.75 -26.04 0.68
C TYR A 163 -4.59 -25.03 0.71
N ILE A 164 -4.90 -23.75 0.70
CA ILE A 164 -3.89 -22.69 0.74
C ILE A 164 -3.06 -22.78 2.03
N THR A 165 -3.72 -23.03 3.18
CA THR A 165 -3.03 -23.12 4.47
C THR A 165 -2.12 -24.35 4.54
N SER A 166 -2.47 -25.47 3.88
CA SER A 166 -1.65 -26.67 3.84
C SER A 166 -0.35 -26.51 3.03
N LEU A 167 -0.31 -25.55 2.11
CA LEU A 167 0.86 -25.25 1.29
C LEU A 167 1.75 -24.15 1.88
N LYS A 168 1.31 -23.55 2.99
CA LYS A 168 1.96 -22.40 3.56
C LYS A 168 3.17 -22.78 4.41
N ASN A 169 4.29 -22.08 4.21
CA ASN A 169 5.44 -22.07 5.11
C ASN A 169 6.08 -20.68 5.11
N GLU A 170 6.89 -20.38 6.12
CA GLU A 170 7.55 -19.09 6.30
C GLU A 170 8.54 -18.77 5.17
N GLU A 171 9.22 -19.76 4.66
CA GLU A 171 10.19 -19.60 3.57
C GLU A 171 9.48 -19.15 2.29
N ASP A 172 8.35 -19.78 1.94
CA ASP A 172 7.54 -19.40 0.78
C ASP A 172 6.96 -17.97 0.95
N ASP A 173 6.55 -17.60 2.17
CA ASP A 173 6.08 -16.26 2.47
C ASP A 173 7.20 -15.22 2.27
N MET A 174 8.41 -15.50 2.75
CA MET A 174 9.56 -14.61 2.57
C MET A 174 10.04 -14.56 1.13
N MET A 175 10.04 -15.68 0.41
CA MET A 175 10.36 -15.72 -1.02
C MET A 175 9.37 -14.90 -1.84
N ASN A 176 8.07 -14.97 -1.52
CA ASN A 176 7.06 -14.15 -2.18
C ASN A 176 7.27 -12.66 -1.92
N TRP A 177 7.55 -12.28 -0.67
CA TRP A 177 7.90 -10.90 -0.33
C TRP A 177 9.13 -10.43 -1.12
N TYR A 178 10.21 -11.21 -1.11
CA TYR A 178 11.46 -10.87 -1.80
C TYR A 178 11.27 -10.72 -3.30
N LYS A 179 10.53 -11.64 -3.93
CA LYS A 179 10.16 -11.56 -5.35
C LYS A 179 9.44 -10.23 -5.67
N ASN A 180 8.44 -9.86 -4.87
CA ASN A 180 7.71 -8.62 -5.05
C ASN A 180 8.60 -7.38 -4.85
N HIS A 181 9.50 -7.43 -3.85
CA HIS A 181 10.47 -6.37 -3.62
C HIS A 181 11.44 -6.21 -4.81
N GLN A 182 12.00 -7.28 -5.33
CA GLN A 182 12.87 -7.24 -6.50
C GLN A 182 12.13 -6.69 -7.73
N LEU A 183 10.90 -7.13 -7.94
CA LEU A 183 10.07 -6.67 -9.05
C LEU A 183 9.86 -5.14 -9.00
N ILE A 184 9.49 -4.61 -7.84
CA ILE A 184 9.33 -3.15 -7.63
C ILE A 184 10.66 -2.43 -7.85
N THR A 185 11.73 -2.95 -7.26
CA THR A 185 13.07 -2.35 -7.31
C THR A 185 13.57 -2.23 -8.75
N TYR A 186 13.54 -3.31 -9.51
CA TYR A 186 13.97 -3.28 -10.92
C TYR A 186 13.09 -2.41 -11.77
N TYR A 187 11.77 -2.45 -11.57
CA TYR A 187 10.83 -1.63 -12.32
C TYR A 187 11.07 -0.14 -12.09
N LEU A 188 11.13 0.32 -10.83
CA LEU A 188 11.36 1.73 -10.52
C LEU A 188 12.74 2.22 -10.94
N LYS A 189 13.79 1.41 -10.76
CA LYS A 189 15.13 1.71 -11.29
C LYS A 189 15.14 1.85 -12.81
N SER A 190 14.44 0.98 -13.53
CA SER A 190 14.34 1.07 -15.00
C SER A 190 13.63 2.31 -15.50
N LYS A 191 12.77 2.90 -14.66
CA LYS A 191 12.06 4.16 -14.93
C LYS A 191 12.82 5.40 -14.44
N GLY A 192 13.91 5.23 -13.72
CA GLY A 192 14.65 6.33 -13.09
C GLY A 192 13.87 7.04 -11.97
N ILE A 193 12.91 6.35 -11.35
CA ILE A 193 12.08 6.92 -10.30
C ILE A 193 12.69 6.58 -8.94
N PRO A 194 13.02 7.60 -8.12
CA PRO A 194 13.49 7.36 -6.77
C PRO A 194 12.40 6.71 -5.91
N PHE A 195 12.81 5.79 -5.05
CA PHE A 195 11.88 5.16 -4.13
C PHE A 195 12.54 4.84 -2.79
N ILE A 196 11.72 4.80 -1.76
CA ILE A 196 12.08 4.36 -0.42
C ILE A 196 11.08 3.30 0.00
N TRP A 197 11.56 2.29 0.72
CA TRP A 197 10.68 1.27 1.28
C TRP A 197 10.87 1.10 2.78
N ASN A 198 9.79 0.69 3.43
CA ASN A 198 9.75 0.27 4.82
C ASN A 198 8.87 -0.98 4.92
N GLY A 199 9.10 -1.80 5.93
CA GLY A 199 8.25 -2.96 6.22
C GLY A 199 7.75 -2.87 7.65
N THR A 200 6.44 -2.71 7.83
CA THR A 200 5.84 -2.69 9.16
C THR A 200 6.02 -4.00 9.92
N PHE A 201 6.17 -5.10 9.17
CA PHE A 201 6.20 -6.46 9.73
C PHE A 201 7.28 -7.35 9.10
N VAL A 202 8.17 -6.76 8.32
CA VAL A 202 9.28 -7.51 7.76
C VAL A 202 10.39 -7.47 8.78
N GLY A 203 10.41 -8.45 9.68
CA GLY A 203 11.53 -8.74 10.58
C GLY A 203 12.70 -9.26 9.75
N THR A 204 13.21 -8.47 8.83
CA THR A 204 14.29 -8.87 7.95
C THR A 204 15.52 -8.10 8.30
N ASP A 205 16.61 -8.84 8.41
CA ASP A 205 17.97 -8.29 8.34
C ASP A 205 18.31 -7.80 6.92
N TYR A 206 17.38 -7.97 5.96
CA TYR A 206 17.56 -7.50 4.59
C TYR A 206 17.61 -5.98 4.56
N LYS A 207 18.71 -5.45 4.08
CA LYS A 207 18.96 -4.02 3.92
C LYS A 207 19.44 -3.75 2.49
N ASP A 208 18.92 -2.71 1.91
CA ASP A 208 19.44 -2.10 0.70
C ASP A 208 19.44 -0.57 0.84
N ASP A 209 20.01 0.12 -0.16
CA ASP A 209 20.18 1.58 -0.13
C ASP A 209 18.84 2.37 -0.12
N ASN A 210 17.74 1.70 -0.42
CA ASN A 210 16.42 2.31 -0.46
C ASN A 210 15.60 2.07 0.80
N ARG A 211 16.15 1.36 1.79
CA ARG A 211 15.45 1.05 3.03
C ARG A 211 15.40 2.25 3.96
N PHE A 212 14.22 2.54 4.46
CA PHE A 212 14.01 3.45 5.58
C PHE A 212 13.93 2.64 6.89
N ASP A 213 14.91 2.83 7.77
CA ASP A 213 14.98 2.10 9.05
C ASP A 213 14.12 2.73 10.16
N GLY A 214 13.37 3.79 9.87
CA GLY A 214 12.43 4.37 10.82
C GLY A 214 11.25 3.44 11.08
N ASN A 215 10.96 3.18 12.35
CA ASN A 215 9.81 2.36 12.72
C ASN A 215 8.50 3.12 12.51
N TYR A 216 7.61 2.57 11.69
CA TYR A 216 6.22 3.00 11.72
C TYR A 216 5.64 2.65 13.11
N PRO A 217 5.02 3.61 13.81
CA PRO A 217 4.51 3.36 15.15
C PRO A 217 3.33 2.39 15.08
N ILE A 218 3.65 1.10 15.24
CA ILE A 218 2.64 0.07 15.45
C ILE A 218 2.32 0.12 16.93
N LEU A 219 1.09 0.38 17.26
CA LEU A 219 0.63 0.26 18.64
C LEU A 219 0.84 -1.18 19.10
N LYS A 220 1.29 -1.37 20.34
CA LYS A 220 1.44 -2.71 20.96
C LYS A 220 0.15 -3.53 20.96
N ASP A 221 -0.98 -2.88 20.73
CA ASP A 221 -2.27 -3.50 20.50
C ASP A 221 -2.43 -3.76 19.00
N GLU A 222 -2.29 -5.01 18.58
CA GLU A 222 -2.32 -5.48 17.18
C GLU A 222 -3.60 -5.10 16.42
N ASN A 223 -4.63 -4.62 17.13
CA ASN A 223 -5.92 -4.26 16.55
C ASN A 223 -6.09 -2.75 16.30
N LYS A 224 -5.08 -1.94 16.61
CA LYS A 224 -5.16 -0.48 16.44
C LYS A 224 -4.21 0.02 15.37
N HIS A 225 -4.71 0.95 14.55
CA HIS A 225 -3.89 1.72 13.62
C HIS A 225 -3.26 2.93 14.33
N ALA A 226 -2.24 3.52 13.70
CA ALA A 226 -1.57 4.68 14.25
C ALA A 226 -2.52 5.87 14.39
N THR A 227 -2.41 6.60 15.51
CA THR A 227 -3.12 7.86 15.75
C THR A 227 -2.62 8.96 14.78
N TYR A 228 -3.32 10.10 14.72
CA TYR A 228 -2.88 11.21 13.90
C TYR A 228 -1.50 11.76 14.31
N LEU A 229 -1.20 11.81 15.63
CA LEU A 229 0.13 12.24 16.13
C LEU A 229 1.24 11.30 15.68
N GLN A 230 1.00 9.99 15.73
CA GLN A 230 1.95 8.99 15.26
C GLN A 230 2.15 9.02 13.75
N ASN A 231 1.10 9.31 12.97
CA ASN A 231 1.19 9.55 11.53
C ASN A 231 2.04 10.79 11.22
N GLU A 232 1.87 11.88 11.98
CA GLU A 232 2.66 13.09 11.82
C GLU A 232 4.13 12.86 12.17
N GLU A 233 4.41 12.17 13.28
CA GLU A 233 5.76 11.81 13.70
C GLU A 233 6.47 10.96 12.63
N TYR A 234 5.80 9.93 12.10
CA TYR A 234 6.35 9.11 11.04
C TYR A 234 6.65 9.93 9.76
N ALA A 235 5.76 10.83 9.38
CA ALA A 235 5.98 11.73 8.26
C ALA A 235 7.20 12.63 8.47
N ASN A 236 7.43 13.12 9.70
CA ASN A 236 8.61 13.91 10.06
C ASN A 236 9.90 13.10 9.93
N MET A 237 9.91 11.87 10.44
CA MET A 237 11.06 10.96 10.33
C MET A 237 11.40 10.67 8.86
N LEU A 238 10.39 10.36 8.07
CA LEU A 238 10.54 10.05 6.64
C LEU A 238 11.01 11.27 5.84
N TYR A 239 10.47 12.45 6.11
CA TYR A 239 10.91 13.71 5.49
C TYR A 239 12.40 13.98 5.75
N ASN A 240 12.84 13.83 7.01
CA ASN A 240 14.24 14.02 7.38
C ASN A 240 15.15 12.99 6.70
N HIS A 241 14.70 11.73 6.57
CA HIS A 241 15.43 10.71 5.84
C HIS A 241 15.57 11.06 4.36
N LEU A 242 14.49 11.47 3.69
CA LEU A 242 14.49 11.86 2.27
C LEU A 242 15.46 13.01 1.99
N LYS A 243 15.57 13.98 2.92
CA LYS A 243 16.57 15.06 2.86
C LYS A 243 17.98 14.53 3.02
N LYS A 244 18.21 13.65 4.02
CA LYS A 244 19.52 13.06 4.31
C LYS A 244 20.08 12.28 3.13
N VAL A 245 19.22 11.52 2.42
CA VAL A 245 19.62 10.71 1.25
C VAL A 245 19.57 11.51 -0.08
N GLY A 246 19.23 12.79 -0.04
CA GLY A 246 19.27 13.69 -1.20
C GLY A 246 18.14 13.50 -2.22
N ILE A 247 17.06 12.78 -1.87
CA ILE A 247 15.89 12.59 -2.75
C ILE A 247 15.10 13.89 -2.87
N ILE A 248 14.95 14.62 -1.77
CA ILE A 248 14.37 15.96 -1.75
C ILE A 248 15.45 16.99 -1.39
N LYS A 249 15.43 18.13 -2.07
CA LYS A 249 16.39 19.21 -1.78
C LYS A 249 16.04 19.89 -0.47
N ASN A 250 17.06 20.42 0.20
CA ASN A 250 16.85 21.41 1.26
C ASN A 250 16.28 22.67 0.58
N LEU A 251 15.02 22.96 0.82
CA LEU A 251 14.41 24.25 0.53
C LEU A 251 14.73 25.22 1.65
#